data_4d3caedb2433d05176414dcf8236542d
#
_entry.id   4d3caedb2433d05176414dcf8236542d
#
_cell.length_a   1.000
_cell.length_b   1.000
_cell.length_c   1.000
_cell.angle_alpha   90.00
_cell.angle_beta   90.00
_cell.angle_gamma   90.00
#
_symmetry.space_group_name_H-M   'P 1'
#
loop_
_entity.id
_entity.type
_entity.pdbx_description
1 polymer ?
#
loop_
_entity_poly.entity_id
_entity_poly.type
_entity_poly.pdbx_seq_one_letter_code
_entity_poly.pdbx_strand_id
1 'polypeptide(L)'
;ISGRAGRNKNDGSFGITGECKEITSEEVELLEKHKFEDIRNIFWRNSNLDFRSINNLIKTLEEKPNKDWLRRISECEDEKVLKYLIKDNDLNIEEKSEELKLLWECCQIPDFVKKTYGHHLEIVKKVFQFLKGGKEKITNQYMKAQLSNLDKLEGNVDSISNRIANVRTWSYVANKSN
;
A
#
# COMPACT_ATOMS: atom_id res chain seq x y z
N ILE A 1 1.36 9.73 17.72
CA ILE A 1 0.02 10.39 17.72
C ILE A 1 -0.17 11.15 19.03
N SER A 2 0.06 10.56 20.19
CA SER A 2 -0.07 11.20 21.51
C SER A 2 0.75 12.49 21.64
N GLY A 3 1.94 12.59 21.05
CA GLY A 3 2.77 13.81 21.04
C GLY A 3 2.17 14.99 20.27
N ARG A 4 0.95 14.88 19.76
CA ARG A 4 0.18 15.98 19.18
C ARG A 4 -0.96 16.47 20.05
N ALA A 5 -1.21 15.83 21.18
CA ALA A 5 -2.11 16.34 22.19
C ALA A 5 -1.50 17.60 22.84
N GLY A 6 -2.28 18.57 23.18
CA GLY A 6 -1.80 19.80 23.84
C GLY A 6 -0.98 20.76 22.96
N ARG A 7 -1.28 20.85 21.67
CA ARG A 7 -0.46 21.59 20.69
C ARG A 7 -0.40 23.12 20.86
N ASN A 8 -1.34 23.69 21.53
CA ASN A 8 -1.34 25.12 21.84
C ASN A 8 -1.44 25.27 23.34
N LYS A 9 -0.91 25.98 24.09
CA LYS A 9 -1.00 26.33 25.52
C LYS A 9 -2.09 25.61 26.38
N ASN A 10 -2.87 24.71 25.81
CA ASN A 10 -3.91 23.93 26.46
C ASN A 10 -3.40 22.49 26.64
N ASP A 11 -3.73 21.91 27.79
CA ASP A 11 -3.47 20.51 28.07
C ASP A 11 -4.24 19.63 27.07
N GLY A 12 -3.58 18.61 26.56
CA GLY A 12 -4.16 17.59 25.71
C GLY A 12 -4.34 16.30 26.44
N SER A 13 -5.32 15.51 26.04
CA SER A 13 -5.51 14.15 26.54
C SER A 13 -5.29 13.13 25.43
N PHE A 14 -4.81 11.95 25.79
CA PHE A 14 -4.74 10.81 24.92
C PHE A 14 -5.27 9.56 25.61
N GLY A 15 -5.66 8.57 24.84
CA GLY A 15 -6.17 7.30 25.35
C GLY A 15 -6.18 6.24 24.25
N ILE A 16 -6.57 5.04 24.62
CA ILE A 16 -6.75 3.90 23.72
C ILE A 16 -8.21 3.77 23.31
N THR A 17 -8.44 3.17 22.17
CA THR A 17 -9.77 2.89 21.66
C THR A 17 -9.93 1.42 21.27
N GLY A 18 -11.12 0.87 21.50
CA GLY A 18 -11.50 -0.46 21.05
C GLY A 18 -10.64 -1.58 21.64
N GLU A 19 -10.10 -2.43 20.77
CA GLU A 19 -9.35 -3.63 21.13
C GLU A 19 -7.84 -3.39 21.35
N CYS A 20 -7.41 -2.14 21.48
CA CYS A 20 -6.01 -1.84 21.74
C CYS A 20 -5.61 -2.33 23.14
N LYS A 21 -4.38 -2.84 23.25
CA LYS A 21 -3.80 -3.20 24.54
C LYS A 21 -3.74 -1.97 25.45
N GLU A 22 -4.08 -2.15 26.71
CA GLU A 22 -3.97 -1.07 27.72
C GLU A 22 -2.53 -0.55 27.80
N ILE A 23 -2.42 0.77 27.93
CA ILE A 23 -1.14 1.46 28.14
C ILE A 23 -0.81 1.35 29.64
N THR A 24 0.37 0.88 29.97
CA THR A 24 0.81 0.77 31.36
C THR A 24 1.11 2.16 31.97
N SER A 25 1.08 2.26 33.28
CA SER A 25 1.40 3.52 33.94
C SER A 25 2.80 4.04 33.63
N GLU A 26 3.77 3.14 33.42
CA GLU A 26 5.14 3.49 33.02
C GLU A 26 5.16 4.07 31.58
N GLU A 27 4.42 3.47 30.66
CA GLU A 27 4.30 3.98 29.30
C GLU A 27 3.60 5.35 29.26
N VAL A 28 2.59 5.56 30.11
CA VAL A 28 1.93 6.88 30.27
C VAL A 28 2.94 7.92 30.72
N GLU A 29 3.73 7.63 31.78
CA GLU A 29 4.74 8.54 32.30
C GLU A 29 5.82 8.88 31.25
N LEU A 30 6.27 7.90 30.46
CA LEU A 30 7.22 8.12 29.38
C LEU A 30 6.64 9.02 28.28
N LEU A 31 5.37 8.80 27.92
CA LEU A 31 4.66 9.61 26.92
C LEU A 31 4.47 11.06 27.39
N GLU A 32 4.04 11.28 28.63
CA GLU A 32 3.85 12.60 29.23
C GLU A 32 5.17 13.38 29.36
N LYS A 33 6.25 12.69 29.73
CA LYS A 33 7.59 13.29 29.85
C LYS A 33 8.35 13.39 28.55
N HIS A 34 7.75 12.98 27.42
CA HIS A 34 8.42 12.89 26.12
C HIS A 34 9.74 12.09 26.16
N LYS A 35 9.81 11.08 27.01
CA LYS A 35 10.95 10.17 27.10
C LYS A 35 10.68 8.97 26.23
N PHE A 36 11.41 8.86 25.15
CA PHE A 36 11.32 7.73 24.21
C PHE A 36 12.64 6.95 24.27
N GLU A 37 12.54 5.65 24.02
CA GLU A 37 13.73 4.83 23.86
C GLU A 37 14.55 5.29 22.65
N ASP A 38 15.85 5.11 22.72
CA ASP A 38 16.75 5.39 21.60
C ASP A 38 16.41 4.48 20.41
N ILE A 39 16.42 5.07 19.22
CA ILE A 39 16.23 4.33 17.97
C ILE A 39 17.47 3.47 17.73
N ARG A 40 17.33 2.17 17.97
CA ARG A 40 18.44 1.21 17.80
C ARG A 40 18.55 0.70 16.37
N ASN A 41 17.44 0.67 15.62
CA ASN A 41 17.39 0.17 14.25
C ASN A 41 16.51 1.04 13.39
N ILE A 42 16.94 1.26 12.16
CA ILE A 42 16.17 1.94 11.14
C ILE A 42 15.74 0.90 10.11
N PHE A 43 14.46 0.89 9.77
CA PHE A 43 13.97 0.04 8.68
C PHE A 43 14.49 0.53 7.35
N TRP A 44 14.98 -0.40 6.57
CA TRP A 44 15.60 -0.16 5.27
C TRP A 44 14.99 -1.06 4.20
N ARG A 45 14.97 -0.55 2.99
CA ARG A 45 14.57 -1.25 1.79
C ARG A 45 15.47 -0.84 0.65
N ASN A 46 15.89 -1.81 -0.19
CA ASN A 46 16.64 -1.49 -1.38
C ASN A 46 15.75 -0.71 -2.36
N SER A 47 16.21 0.48 -2.76
CA SER A 47 15.57 1.32 -3.77
C SER A 47 16.16 1.12 -5.17
N ASN A 48 17.33 0.47 -5.25
CA ASN A 48 18.01 0.21 -6.51
C ASN A 48 17.60 -1.16 -7.06
N LEU A 49 16.42 -1.22 -7.69
CA LEU A 49 15.81 -2.46 -8.17
C LEU A 49 16.27 -2.79 -9.59
N ASP A 50 16.50 -4.08 -9.84
CA ASP A 50 16.90 -4.59 -11.15
C ASP A 50 15.71 -5.20 -11.91
N PHE A 51 15.24 -4.49 -12.92
CA PHE A 51 14.09 -4.87 -13.74
C PHE A 51 14.43 -5.69 -14.99
N ARG A 52 15.64 -6.26 -15.10
CA ARG A 52 16.04 -7.07 -16.26
C ARG A 52 15.33 -8.42 -16.32
N SER A 53 14.95 -8.97 -15.16
CA SER A 53 14.14 -10.19 -15.03
C SER A 53 13.36 -10.20 -13.73
N ILE A 54 12.32 -11.05 -13.63
CA ILE A 54 11.57 -11.28 -12.40
C ILE A 54 12.50 -11.74 -11.26
N ASN A 55 13.40 -12.65 -11.56
CA ASN A 55 14.35 -13.18 -10.57
C ASN A 55 15.29 -12.09 -10.04
N ASN A 56 15.78 -11.20 -10.90
CA ASN A 56 16.63 -10.09 -10.50
C ASN A 56 15.85 -9.08 -9.66
N LEU A 57 14.61 -8.77 -10.03
CA LEU A 57 13.74 -7.89 -9.27
C LEU A 57 13.52 -8.44 -7.84
N ILE A 58 13.16 -9.71 -7.71
CA ILE A 58 12.97 -10.35 -6.40
C ILE A 58 14.28 -10.34 -5.61
N LYS A 59 15.40 -10.71 -6.23
CA LYS A 59 16.71 -10.73 -5.57
C LYS A 59 17.09 -9.35 -5.01
N THR A 60 16.88 -8.29 -5.79
CA THR A 60 17.20 -6.93 -5.33
C THR A 60 16.23 -6.42 -4.27
N LEU A 61 14.95 -6.84 -4.31
CA LEU A 61 13.99 -6.56 -3.23
C LEU A 61 14.35 -7.26 -1.92
N GLU A 62 14.89 -8.48 -2.00
CA GLU A 62 15.27 -9.29 -0.85
C GLU A 62 16.69 -9.00 -0.33
N GLU A 63 17.41 -8.11 -0.97
CA GLU A 63 18.76 -7.72 -0.57
C GLU A 63 18.79 -7.21 0.88
N LYS A 64 19.84 -7.63 1.59
CA LYS A 64 20.05 -7.19 2.98
C LYS A 64 20.87 -5.91 3.01
N PRO A 65 20.60 -5.00 3.96
CA PRO A 65 21.44 -3.83 4.13
C PRO A 65 22.87 -4.24 4.57
N ASN A 66 23.83 -3.41 4.23
CA ASN A 66 25.24 -3.61 4.54
C ASN A 66 25.68 -2.97 5.87
N LYS A 67 24.74 -2.49 6.67
CA LYS A 67 25.01 -1.83 7.96
C LYS A 67 24.18 -2.46 9.08
N ASP A 68 24.80 -2.74 10.21
CA ASP A 68 24.19 -3.47 11.33
C ASP A 68 23.01 -2.74 11.99
N TRP A 69 22.95 -1.41 11.90
CA TRP A 69 21.85 -0.60 12.42
C TRP A 69 20.67 -0.47 11.46
N LEU A 70 20.80 -0.99 10.22
CA LEU A 70 19.70 -1.08 9.27
C LEU A 70 19.05 -2.46 9.32
N ARG A 71 17.75 -2.49 9.33
CA ARG A 71 16.96 -3.73 9.23
C ARG A 71 16.11 -3.72 7.99
N ARG A 72 16.21 -4.77 7.18
CA ARG A 72 15.29 -4.97 6.06
C ARG A 72 13.86 -5.11 6.59
N ILE A 73 12.94 -4.37 5.98
CA ILE A 73 11.51 -4.62 6.17
C ILE A 73 11.19 -5.92 5.43
N SER A 74 10.74 -6.93 6.17
CA SER A 74 10.30 -8.19 5.58
C SER A 74 8.85 -8.09 5.11
N GLU A 75 8.59 -8.62 3.93
CA GLU A 75 7.24 -8.83 3.40
C GLU A 75 6.33 -7.60 3.40
N CYS A 76 6.79 -6.50 2.79
CA CYS A 76 5.92 -5.36 2.48
C CYS A 76 4.74 -5.78 1.60
N GLU A 77 3.62 -5.06 1.70
CA GLU A 77 2.39 -5.38 0.97
C GLU A 77 2.61 -5.45 -0.55
N ASP A 78 3.35 -4.51 -1.12
CA ASP A 78 3.70 -4.49 -2.54
C ASP A 78 4.56 -5.69 -2.97
N GLU A 79 5.46 -6.17 -2.11
CA GLU A 79 6.25 -7.38 -2.34
C GLU A 79 5.38 -8.64 -2.34
N LYS A 80 4.39 -8.71 -1.45
CA LYS A 80 3.40 -9.78 -1.42
C LYS A 80 2.52 -9.78 -2.68
N VAL A 81 2.06 -8.60 -3.07
CA VAL A 81 1.29 -8.41 -4.32
C VAL A 81 2.10 -8.87 -5.52
N LEU A 82 3.36 -8.45 -5.64
CA LEU A 82 4.26 -8.87 -6.71
C LEU A 82 4.38 -10.40 -6.74
N LYS A 83 4.72 -11.03 -5.61
CA LYS A 83 4.87 -12.50 -5.50
C LYS A 83 3.59 -13.27 -5.84
N TYR A 84 2.44 -12.65 -5.64
CA TYR A 84 1.16 -13.22 -6.06
C TYR A 84 0.96 -13.10 -7.57
N LEU A 85 1.13 -11.88 -8.12
CA LEU A 85 0.87 -11.61 -9.54
C LEU A 85 1.81 -12.36 -10.48
N ILE A 86 3.07 -12.56 -10.12
CA ILE A 86 4.02 -13.33 -10.94
C ILE A 86 3.69 -14.83 -11.03
N LYS A 87 2.87 -15.36 -10.12
CA LYS A 87 2.37 -16.75 -10.15
C LYS A 87 1.10 -16.89 -10.97
N ASP A 88 0.48 -15.79 -11.36
CA ASP A 88 -0.76 -15.78 -12.13
C ASP A 88 -0.45 -15.96 -13.63
N ASN A 89 -0.67 -17.16 -14.14
CA ASN A 89 -0.41 -17.50 -15.54
C ASN A 89 -1.28 -16.69 -16.54
N ASP A 90 -2.41 -16.15 -16.11
CA ASP A 90 -3.30 -15.37 -16.97
C ASP A 90 -2.74 -13.97 -17.27
N LEU A 91 -1.79 -13.49 -16.49
CA LEU A 91 -1.20 -12.17 -16.69
C LEU A 91 -0.21 -12.12 -17.86
N ASN A 92 0.33 -13.27 -18.27
CA ASN A 92 1.29 -13.39 -19.37
C ASN A 92 2.37 -12.28 -19.32
N ILE A 93 3.09 -12.21 -18.18
CA ILE A 93 4.10 -11.19 -17.91
C ILE A 93 5.31 -11.45 -18.78
N GLU A 94 5.67 -10.49 -19.64
CA GLU A 94 6.89 -10.54 -20.42
C GLU A 94 8.07 -10.03 -19.56
N GLU A 95 9.21 -10.72 -19.60
CA GLU A 95 10.42 -10.28 -18.91
C GLU A 95 11.12 -9.13 -19.69
N LYS A 96 10.37 -8.05 -19.90
CA LYS A 96 10.86 -6.79 -20.46
C LYS A 96 10.94 -5.74 -19.35
N SER A 97 12.01 -4.98 -19.33
CA SER A 97 12.29 -3.98 -18.27
C SER A 97 11.11 -3.02 -18.04
N GLU A 98 10.50 -2.53 -19.12
CA GLU A 98 9.37 -1.59 -19.04
C GLU A 98 8.11 -2.24 -18.45
N GLU A 99 7.83 -3.49 -18.83
CA GLU A 99 6.68 -4.21 -18.30
C GLU A 99 6.87 -4.58 -16.82
N LEU A 100 8.08 -4.96 -16.43
CA LEU A 100 8.39 -5.26 -15.03
C LEU A 100 8.36 -4.00 -14.14
N LYS A 101 8.75 -2.83 -14.69
CA LYS A 101 8.58 -1.55 -13.99
C LYS A 101 7.11 -1.23 -13.80
N LEU A 102 6.31 -1.35 -14.86
CA LEU A 102 4.87 -1.14 -14.79
C LEU A 102 4.20 -2.08 -13.78
N LEU A 103 4.55 -3.37 -13.80
CA LEU A 103 4.05 -4.33 -12.84
C LEU A 103 4.38 -3.91 -11.40
N TRP A 104 5.64 -3.52 -11.16
CA TRP A 104 6.08 -3.06 -9.85
C TRP A 104 5.34 -1.78 -9.39
N GLU A 105 5.14 -0.83 -10.29
CA GLU A 105 4.35 0.37 -9.99
C GLU A 105 2.90 0.04 -9.62
N CYS A 106 2.30 -0.93 -10.31
CA CYS A 106 0.96 -1.41 -9.96
C CYS A 106 0.93 -2.08 -8.56
N CYS A 107 1.97 -2.84 -8.21
CA CYS A 107 2.08 -3.46 -6.89
C CYS A 107 2.14 -2.44 -5.74
N GLN A 108 2.59 -1.21 -6.01
CA GLN A 108 2.65 -0.13 -5.02
C GLN A 108 1.32 0.61 -4.79
N ILE A 109 0.26 0.22 -5.48
CA ILE A 109 -1.07 0.79 -5.27
C ILE A 109 -1.54 0.46 -3.85
N PRO A 110 -1.94 1.45 -3.04
CA PRO A 110 -2.40 1.19 -1.68
C PRO A 110 -3.65 0.33 -1.63
N ASP A 111 -3.73 -0.59 -0.67
CA ASP A 111 -4.98 -1.29 -0.37
C ASP A 111 -5.96 -0.36 0.33
N PHE A 112 -6.97 0.09 -0.39
CA PHE A 112 -8.01 0.97 0.13
C PHE A 112 -9.13 0.22 0.87
N VAL A 113 -9.18 -1.11 0.78
CA VAL A 113 -10.21 -1.94 1.46
C VAL A 113 -9.77 -2.36 2.84
N LYS A 114 -8.53 -2.82 2.98
CA LYS A 114 -7.92 -3.36 4.21
C LYS A 114 -8.67 -4.53 4.88
N LYS A 115 -9.74 -5.04 4.26
CA LYS A 115 -10.58 -6.11 4.82
C LYS A 115 -10.38 -7.45 4.13
N THR A 116 -10.19 -7.45 2.82
CA THR A 116 -10.04 -8.67 2.03
C THR A 116 -8.91 -8.52 1.02
N TYR A 117 -7.77 -9.09 1.35
CA TYR A 117 -6.56 -9.04 0.52
C TYR A 117 -6.82 -9.52 -0.93
N GLY A 118 -7.66 -10.55 -1.11
CA GLY A 118 -8.03 -11.04 -2.44
C GLY A 118 -8.67 -10.00 -3.35
N HIS A 119 -9.51 -9.12 -2.81
CA HIS A 119 -10.14 -8.07 -3.61
C HIS A 119 -9.13 -7.03 -4.11
N HIS A 120 -8.17 -6.66 -3.26
CA HIS A 120 -7.08 -5.77 -3.66
C HIS A 120 -6.24 -6.36 -4.79
N LEU A 121 -5.88 -7.65 -4.71
CA LEU A 121 -5.12 -8.35 -5.75
C LEU A 121 -5.83 -8.32 -7.09
N GLU A 122 -7.14 -8.59 -7.11
CA GLU A 122 -7.96 -8.53 -8.33
C GLU A 122 -8.01 -7.12 -8.95
N ILE A 123 -8.09 -6.08 -8.11
CA ILE A 123 -8.06 -4.70 -8.61
C ILE A 123 -6.69 -4.39 -9.23
N VAL A 124 -5.59 -4.73 -8.55
CA VAL A 124 -4.23 -4.49 -9.07
C VAL A 124 -3.99 -5.25 -10.37
N LYS A 125 -4.43 -6.52 -10.45
CA LYS A 125 -4.39 -7.32 -11.68
C LYS A 125 -5.08 -6.60 -12.85
N LYS A 126 -6.30 -6.11 -12.63
CA LYS A 126 -7.06 -5.36 -13.64
C LYS A 126 -6.39 -4.07 -14.07
N VAL A 127 -5.81 -3.33 -13.13
CA VAL A 127 -5.06 -2.10 -13.42
C VAL A 127 -3.84 -2.41 -14.29
N PHE A 128 -3.06 -3.43 -13.93
CA PHE A 128 -1.90 -3.84 -14.71
C PHE A 128 -2.30 -4.24 -16.15
N GLN A 129 -3.29 -5.11 -16.30
CA GLN A 129 -3.80 -5.52 -17.63
C GLN A 129 -4.27 -4.33 -18.47
N PHE A 130 -4.97 -3.37 -17.84
CA PHE A 130 -5.45 -2.17 -18.51
C PHE A 130 -4.29 -1.30 -19.02
N LEU A 131 -3.29 -1.05 -18.18
CA LEU A 131 -2.13 -0.21 -18.54
C LEU A 131 -1.22 -0.92 -19.55
N LYS A 132 -0.98 -2.22 -19.39
CA LYS A 132 -0.23 -3.04 -20.36
C LYS A 132 -0.84 -3.00 -21.77
N GLY A 133 -2.16 -2.91 -21.86
CA GLY A 133 -2.87 -2.79 -23.12
C GLY A 133 -2.68 -1.44 -23.88
N GLY A 134 -1.79 -0.56 -23.38
CA GLY A 134 -1.49 0.74 -24.01
C GLY A 134 -2.58 1.81 -23.78
N LYS A 135 -3.46 1.60 -22.83
CA LYS A 135 -4.47 2.60 -22.45
C LYS A 135 -3.87 3.50 -21.35
N GLU A 136 -2.94 4.34 -21.76
CA GLU A 136 -2.14 5.19 -20.85
C GLU A 136 -2.97 6.21 -20.06
N LYS A 137 -4.21 6.48 -20.47
CA LYS A 137 -5.07 7.47 -19.80
C LYS A 137 -6.42 6.88 -19.43
N ILE A 138 -6.71 6.89 -18.16
CA ILE A 138 -8.07 6.62 -17.65
C ILE A 138 -8.96 7.74 -18.12
N THR A 139 -9.88 7.43 -19.02
CA THR A 139 -10.77 8.44 -19.58
C THR A 139 -11.77 8.95 -18.54
N ASN A 140 -12.14 10.22 -18.62
CA ASN A 140 -13.21 10.81 -17.80
C ASN A 140 -14.52 10.03 -17.90
N GLN A 141 -14.78 9.44 -19.08
CA GLN A 141 -15.95 8.60 -19.31
C GLN A 141 -15.92 7.33 -18.48
N TYR A 142 -14.75 6.67 -18.41
CA TYR A 142 -14.58 5.48 -17.55
C TYR A 142 -14.78 5.84 -16.08
N MET A 143 -14.17 6.93 -15.61
CA MET A 143 -14.32 7.37 -14.22
C MET A 143 -15.77 7.74 -13.88
N LYS A 144 -16.48 8.43 -14.80
CA LYS A 144 -17.92 8.73 -14.63
C LYS A 144 -18.75 7.44 -14.56
N ALA A 145 -18.44 6.44 -15.34
CA ALA A 145 -19.12 5.13 -15.28
C ALA A 145 -18.88 4.43 -13.94
N GLN A 146 -17.65 4.47 -13.40
CA GLN A 146 -17.35 3.92 -12.07
C GLN A 146 -18.09 4.67 -10.96
N LEU A 147 -18.14 5.99 -11.03
CA LEU A 147 -18.89 6.84 -10.07
C LEU A 147 -20.40 6.58 -10.14
N SER A 148 -20.98 6.53 -11.35
CA SER A 148 -22.40 6.22 -11.54
C SER A 148 -22.77 4.84 -10.99
N ASN A 149 -21.85 3.88 -11.00
CA ASN A 149 -22.05 2.60 -10.35
C ASN A 149 -22.07 2.68 -8.82
N LEU A 150 -21.44 3.70 -8.22
CA LEU A 150 -21.56 3.99 -6.79
C LEU A 150 -22.95 4.51 -6.43
N ASP A 151 -23.54 5.38 -7.26
CA ASP A 151 -24.85 5.98 -7.00
C ASP A 151 -26.00 4.94 -7.04
N LYS A 152 -25.78 3.80 -7.68
CA LYS A 152 -26.74 2.68 -7.78
C LYS A 152 -26.57 1.65 -6.66
N LEU A 153 -26.02 2.06 -5.52
CA LEU A 153 -25.66 1.12 -4.44
C LEU A 153 -26.89 0.57 -3.70
N GLU A 154 -27.34 -0.57 -4.14
CA GLU A 154 -28.08 -1.53 -3.31
C GLU A 154 -27.10 -2.62 -2.89
N GLY A 155 -26.89 -2.83 -1.60
CA GLY A 155 -26.00 -3.89 -1.15
C GLY A 155 -25.57 -3.79 0.31
N ASN A 156 -24.95 -4.85 0.79
CA ASN A 156 -24.35 -4.86 2.12
C ASN A 156 -23.12 -3.96 2.21
N VAL A 157 -22.68 -3.64 3.43
CA VAL A 157 -21.55 -2.75 3.72
C VAL A 157 -20.26 -3.20 3.02
N ASP A 158 -20.03 -4.50 2.85
CA ASP A 158 -18.83 -5.02 2.20
C ASP A 158 -18.83 -4.76 0.70
N SER A 159 -19.98 -4.90 0.04
CA SER A 159 -20.13 -4.55 -1.38
C SER A 159 -19.89 -3.06 -1.61
N ILE A 160 -20.40 -2.20 -0.75
CA ILE A 160 -20.20 -0.75 -0.80
C ILE A 160 -18.72 -0.42 -0.60
N SER A 161 -18.08 -0.99 0.41
CA SER A 161 -16.67 -0.80 0.72
C SER A 161 -15.78 -1.18 -0.47
N ASN A 162 -16.04 -2.33 -1.09
CA ASN A 162 -15.29 -2.81 -2.25
C ASN A 162 -15.44 -1.88 -3.46
N ARG A 163 -16.63 -1.34 -3.72
CA ARG A 163 -16.85 -0.39 -4.82
C ARG A 163 -16.15 0.94 -4.58
N ILE A 164 -16.20 1.46 -3.35
CA ILE A 164 -15.47 2.68 -2.97
C ILE A 164 -13.97 2.47 -3.16
N ALA A 165 -13.42 1.35 -2.72
CA ALA A 165 -12.01 1.03 -2.90
C ALA A 165 -11.61 0.96 -4.37
N ASN A 166 -12.45 0.36 -5.22
CA ASN A 166 -12.23 0.30 -6.65
C ASN A 166 -12.13 1.71 -7.27
N VAL A 167 -13.09 2.58 -6.96
CA VAL A 167 -13.06 3.98 -7.45
C VAL A 167 -11.84 4.73 -6.94
N ARG A 168 -11.47 4.58 -5.67
CA ARG A 168 -10.26 5.20 -5.10
C ARG A 168 -8.99 4.72 -5.79
N THR A 169 -8.90 3.43 -6.10
CA THR A 169 -7.76 2.87 -6.83
C THR A 169 -7.63 3.49 -8.22
N TRP A 170 -8.70 3.53 -8.99
CA TRP A 170 -8.67 4.13 -10.32
C TRP A 170 -8.40 5.64 -10.29
N SER A 171 -8.94 6.35 -9.32
CA SER A 171 -8.62 7.77 -9.09
C SER A 171 -7.14 7.98 -8.75
N TYR A 172 -6.56 7.11 -7.92
CA TYR A 172 -5.14 7.15 -7.60
C TYR A 172 -4.27 6.93 -8.84
N VAL A 173 -4.58 5.91 -9.64
CA VAL A 173 -3.84 5.60 -10.88
C VAL A 173 -3.95 6.76 -11.88
N ALA A 174 -5.15 7.33 -12.08
CA ALA A 174 -5.35 8.46 -12.96
C ALA A 174 -4.52 9.70 -12.56
N ASN A 175 -4.43 9.98 -11.27
CA ASN A 175 -3.66 11.12 -10.76
C ASN A 175 -2.14 10.89 -10.80
N LYS A 176 -1.69 9.64 -10.78
CA LYS A 176 -0.26 9.30 -10.87
C LYS A 176 0.25 9.30 -12.31
N SER A 177 -0.66 9.09 -13.28
CA SER A 177 -0.34 9.02 -14.72
C SER A 177 -0.28 10.40 -15.40
N ASN A 178 -0.63 11.47 -14.69
CA ASN A 178 -0.49 12.86 -15.11
C ASN A 178 0.75 13.50 -14.48
#